data_025ff758e91f4df851ccd51bd134aa42
#
_entry.id   025ff758e91f4df851ccd51bd134aa42
#
_cell.length_a   1.000
_cell.length_b   1.000
_cell.length_c   1.000
_cell.angle_alpha   90.00
_cell.angle_beta   90.00
_cell.angle_gamma   90.00
#
_symmetry.space_group_name_H-M   'P 1'
#
loop_
_entity.id
_entity.type
_entity.pdbx_description
1 polymer ?
#
loop_
_entity_poly.entity_id
_entity_poly.type
_entity_poly.pdbx_seq_one_letter_code
_entity_poly.pdbx_strand_id
1 'polypeptide(L)'
;MHRIIDVAVIGAQGSSVDFEWQSLVNPGVHVPAGITALTGIDNEMLADAPPFEKVARELRERLDGRVFVAHNVRFDYGFIRREFALMGTNWRSPNLCTVRLSRALYPEMPRHNLDAVMERHGIHVEHRHRAMPDAQVLLAFWRKLRAAWAAPELQHALDLASLRATLPAALSPDLPDDLPEGPGVYRFFGRQEGGVGEDGRDTLLYVGKANILRERVLDHFRGGASDAKSLRLAAQVQRVEWTETAGELGALLLEAREVRERQPVYNRQLRGGGERLTWLFDDTAAAPRLVELDADILRTGNAFGTYRAARDARRALEGLAREHQWCFKLLGLETGPGSCFGLQVGRCRGACVGKEPAAMHMVRVKIGLMPLRLKSWPHEGPMLLREGAGERTQYHVIDGWQHLATVDGTDADAIAQLGTKFRRRADRFDIDAYRTLTRMLRDQKLLPLPAAPPRIEDSWT
;
A
#
# COMPACT_ATOMS: atom_id res chain seq x y z
N MET A 1 -14.10 -13.72 -12.52
CA MET A 1 -14.37 -12.33 -12.94
C MET A 1 -15.74 -11.95 -12.40
N HIS A 2 -15.87 -10.84 -11.66
CA HIS A 2 -17.17 -10.44 -11.09
C HIS A 2 -17.98 -9.64 -12.11
N ARG A 3 -19.27 -9.95 -12.28
CA ARG A 3 -20.21 -9.33 -13.23
C ARG A 3 -21.50 -8.91 -12.50
N ILE A 4 -22.29 -8.02 -13.11
CA ILE A 4 -23.60 -7.63 -12.62
C ILE A 4 -24.60 -8.76 -12.85
N ILE A 5 -25.43 -9.06 -11.84
CA ILE A 5 -26.53 -10.05 -11.89
C ILE A 5 -27.90 -9.42 -11.63
N ASP A 6 -27.95 -8.29 -10.94
CA ASP A 6 -29.18 -7.54 -10.62
C ASP A 6 -28.84 -6.05 -10.64
N VAL A 7 -29.65 -5.25 -11.28
CA VAL A 7 -29.51 -3.80 -11.35
C VAL A 7 -30.86 -3.13 -11.20
N ALA A 8 -30.91 -2.10 -10.36
CA ALA A 8 -32.10 -1.28 -10.19
C ALA A 8 -31.71 0.20 -10.09
N VAL A 9 -32.55 1.06 -10.62
CA VAL A 9 -32.39 2.51 -10.58
C VAL A 9 -33.72 3.17 -10.25
N ILE A 10 -33.69 4.08 -9.27
CA ILE A 10 -34.79 4.97 -8.96
C ILE A 10 -34.37 6.38 -9.33
N GLY A 11 -35.02 6.99 -10.32
CA GLY A 11 -34.84 8.38 -10.64
C GLY A 11 -35.71 9.26 -9.76
N ALA A 12 -35.08 10.26 -9.12
CA ALA A 12 -35.82 11.18 -8.25
C ALA A 12 -35.33 12.62 -8.44
N GLN A 13 -36.28 13.56 -8.35
CA GLN A 13 -36.02 14.99 -8.29
C GLN A 13 -36.55 15.54 -6.96
N GLY A 14 -35.63 15.94 -6.09
CA GLY A 14 -36.00 16.30 -4.72
C GLY A 14 -36.52 15.09 -3.93
N SER A 15 -37.80 15.05 -3.58
CA SER A 15 -38.46 13.92 -2.92
C SER A 15 -39.41 13.15 -3.84
N SER A 16 -39.60 13.62 -5.05
CA SER A 16 -40.49 13.01 -6.05
C SER A 16 -39.72 11.93 -6.85
N VAL A 17 -40.39 10.83 -7.13
CA VAL A 17 -39.87 9.76 -7.97
C VAL A 17 -40.30 10.01 -9.41
N ASP A 18 -39.36 10.02 -10.35
CA ASP A 18 -39.63 10.18 -11.78
C ASP A 18 -39.88 8.82 -12.41
N PHE A 19 -39.12 7.81 -12.02
CA PHE A 19 -39.23 6.43 -12.51
C PHE A 19 -38.59 5.44 -11.54
N GLU A 20 -39.00 4.20 -11.63
CA GLU A 20 -38.34 3.02 -11.08
C GLU A 20 -38.06 2.04 -12.20
N TRP A 21 -36.89 1.43 -12.22
CA TRP A 21 -36.48 0.47 -13.23
C TRP A 21 -35.56 -0.57 -12.62
N GLN A 22 -35.75 -1.83 -13.02
CA GLN A 22 -34.89 -2.93 -12.61
C GLN A 22 -34.77 -3.98 -13.70
N SER A 23 -33.66 -4.72 -13.68
CA SER A 23 -33.44 -5.89 -14.55
C SER A 23 -32.51 -6.88 -13.87
N LEU A 24 -32.85 -8.18 -13.95
CA LEU A 24 -31.83 -9.21 -13.82
C LEU A 24 -30.93 -9.15 -15.05
N VAL A 25 -29.67 -9.54 -14.86
CA VAL A 25 -28.66 -9.54 -15.94
C VAL A 25 -27.93 -10.87 -15.95
N ASN A 26 -27.93 -11.52 -17.10
CA ASN A 26 -27.14 -12.74 -17.30
C ASN A 26 -25.65 -12.36 -17.35
N PRO A 27 -24.83 -12.79 -16.37
CA PRO A 27 -23.41 -12.41 -16.30
C PRO A 27 -22.54 -13.18 -17.31
N GLY A 28 -23.07 -14.21 -17.98
CA GLY A 28 -22.30 -15.11 -18.86
C GLY A 28 -21.30 -16.01 -18.11
N VAL A 29 -21.37 -16.05 -16.78
CA VAL A 29 -20.51 -16.85 -15.90
C VAL A 29 -21.33 -17.42 -14.74
N HIS A 30 -20.91 -18.56 -14.20
CA HIS A 30 -21.59 -19.19 -13.06
C HIS A 30 -21.53 -18.32 -11.81
N VAL A 31 -22.67 -18.12 -11.17
CA VAL A 31 -22.78 -17.37 -9.88
C VAL A 31 -22.47 -18.31 -8.71
N PRO A 32 -21.49 -17.96 -7.86
CA PRO A 32 -21.12 -18.77 -6.70
C PRO A 32 -22.27 -18.93 -5.70
N ALA A 33 -22.36 -20.09 -5.05
CA ALA A 33 -23.41 -20.42 -4.08
C ALA A 33 -23.53 -19.39 -2.93
N GLY A 34 -22.43 -18.78 -2.51
CA GLY A 34 -22.44 -17.72 -1.50
C GLY A 34 -23.18 -16.45 -1.93
N ILE A 35 -23.13 -16.10 -3.22
CA ILE A 35 -23.88 -14.96 -3.78
C ILE A 35 -25.37 -15.33 -3.88
N THR A 36 -25.68 -16.53 -4.34
CA THR A 36 -27.06 -17.04 -4.35
C THR A 36 -27.68 -17.04 -2.97
N ALA A 37 -26.95 -17.50 -1.94
CA ALA A 37 -27.41 -17.48 -0.55
C ALA A 37 -27.66 -16.05 -0.01
N LEU A 38 -26.86 -15.07 -0.47
CA LEU A 38 -26.99 -13.68 -0.04
C LEU A 38 -28.13 -12.95 -0.73
N THR A 39 -28.27 -13.14 -2.06
CA THR A 39 -29.17 -12.35 -2.90
C THR A 39 -30.48 -13.04 -3.23
N GLY A 40 -30.55 -14.36 -3.05
CA GLY A 40 -31.65 -15.19 -3.51
C GLY A 40 -31.71 -15.38 -5.03
N ILE A 41 -30.67 -14.93 -5.78
CA ILE A 41 -30.59 -15.04 -7.23
C ILE A 41 -29.73 -16.26 -7.58
N ASP A 42 -30.31 -17.24 -8.23
CA ASP A 42 -29.60 -18.43 -8.69
C ASP A 42 -29.30 -18.42 -10.19
N ASN A 43 -28.56 -19.43 -10.62
CA ASN A 43 -28.16 -19.54 -12.04
C ASN A 43 -29.34 -19.85 -12.98
N GLU A 44 -30.41 -20.46 -12.48
CA GLU A 44 -31.62 -20.77 -13.26
C GLU A 44 -32.39 -19.47 -13.57
N MET A 45 -32.58 -18.60 -12.58
CA MET A 45 -33.17 -17.26 -12.77
C MET A 45 -32.37 -16.39 -13.77
N LEU A 46 -31.06 -16.57 -13.84
CA LEU A 46 -30.20 -15.78 -14.74
C LEU A 46 -30.08 -16.36 -16.14
N ALA A 47 -30.45 -17.63 -16.37
CA ALA A 47 -30.35 -18.27 -17.67
C ALA A 47 -31.19 -17.55 -18.73
N ASP A 48 -32.40 -17.12 -18.36
CA ASP A 48 -33.34 -16.40 -19.23
C ASP A 48 -33.20 -14.87 -19.14
N ALA A 49 -32.34 -14.34 -18.26
CA ALA A 49 -32.11 -12.90 -18.11
C ALA A 49 -31.33 -12.34 -19.33
N PRO A 50 -31.58 -11.09 -19.71
CA PRO A 50 -30.83 -10.45 -20.79
C PRO A 50 -29.35 -10.25 -20.39
N PRO A 51 -28.40 -10.40 -21.33
CA PRO A 51 -27.02 -9.98 -21.07
C PRO A 51 -26.95 -8.45 -20.95
N PHE A 52 -25.86 -7.95 -20.30
CA PHE A 52 -25.72 -6.51 -19.99
C PHE A 52 -25.86 -5.62 -21.23
N GLU A 53 -25.37 -6.04 -22.37
CA GLU A 53 -25.42 -5.31 -23.64
C GLU A 53 -26.85 -4.93 -24.05
N LYS A 54 -27.83 -5.77 -23.71
CA LYS A 54 -29.25 -5.51 -24.04
C LYS A 54 -29.88 -4.48 -23.11
N VAL A 55 -29.46 -4.41 -21.85
CA VAL A 55 -29.98 -3.45 -20.86
C VAL A 55 -29.18 -2.16 -20.82
N ALA A 56 -27.96 -2.15 -21.36
CA ALA A 56 -27.01 -1.06 -21.26
C ALA A 56 -27.53 0.27 -21.81
N ARG A 57 -28.23 0.25 -22.98
CA ARG A 57 -28.78 1.48 -23.56
C ARG A 57 -29.82 2.11 -22.65
N GLU A 58 -30.77 1.32 -22.18
CA GLU A 58 -31.86 1.78 -21.34
C GLU A 58 -31.36 2.25 -19.97
N LEU A 59 -30.39 1.53 -19.39
CA LEU A 59 -29.70 1.93 -18.16
C LEU A 59 -28.99 3.27 -18.33
N ARG A 60 -28.26 3.44 -19.43
CA ARG A 60 -27.54 4.68 -19.72
C ARG A 60 -28.49 5.88 -19.86
N GLU A 61 -29.58 5.74 -20.61
CA GLU A 61 -30.59 6.80 -20.78
C GLU A 61 -31.16 7.28 -19.44
N ARG A 62 -31.24 6.38 -18.44
CA ARG A 62 -31.71 6.71 -17.08
C ARG A 62 -30.64 7.35 -16.21
N LEU A 63 -29.38 7.07 -16.45
CA LEU A 63 -28.26 7.55 -15.67
C LEU A 63 -27.69 8.88 -16.20
N ASP A 64 -27.73 9.11 -17.52
CA ASP A 64 -27.12 10.27 -18.15
C ASP A 64 -27.77 11.57 -17.66
N GLY A 65 -26.91 12.55 -17.33
CA GLY A 65 -27.32 13.85 -16.82
C GLY A 65 -27.76 13.87 -15.34
N ARG A 66 -27.64 12.76 -14.62
CA ARG A 66 -28.04 12.64 -13.20
C ARG A 66 -26.85 12.37 -12.31
N VAL A 67 -26.98 12.65 -11.01
CA VAL A 67 -26.02 12.23 -9.99
C VAL A 67 -26.28 10.78 -9.62
N PHE A 68 -25.28 9.93 -9.78
CA PHE A 68 -25.34 8.53 -9.38
C PHE A 68 -25.18 8.39 -7.87
N VAL A 69 -26.21 7.95 -7.16
CA VAL A 69 -26.23 7.79 -5.71
C VAL A 69 -26.26 6.32 -5.32
N ALA A 70 -25.30 5.88 -4.50
CA ALA A 70 -25.29 4.52 -3.98
C ALA A 70 -24.68 4.45 -2.55
N HIS A 71 -24.93 3.33 -1.86
CA HIS A 71 -24.36 3.07 -0.55
C HIS A 71 -23.04 2.32 -0.71
N ASN A 72 -21.90 2.97 -0.38
CA ASN A 72 -20.58 2.55 -0.82
C ASN A 72 -20.45 2.62 -2.36
N VAL A 73 -20.72 3.80 -2.89
CA VAL A 73 -20.89 4.10 -4.31
C VAL A 73 -19.81 3.51 -5.23
N ARG A 74 -18.59 3.30 -4.72
CA ARG A 74 -17.49 2.70 -5.49
C ARG A 74 -17.81 1.30 -5.99
N PHE A 75 -18.51 0.52 -5.18
CA PHE A 75 -18.87 -0.83 -5.56
C PHE A 75 -19.80 -0.81 -6.78
N ASP A 76 -20.94 -0.17 -6.66
CA ASP A 76 -21.95 -0.14 -7.71
C ASP A 76 -21.47 0.62 -8.95
N TYR A 77 -20.87 1.78 -8.76
CA TYR A 77 -20.32 2.62 -9.82
C TYR A 77 -19.18 1.91 -10.58
N GLY A 78 -18.30 1.20 -9.86
CA GLY A 78 -17.21 0.42 -10.45
C GLY A 78 -17.71 -0.72 -11.33
N PHE A 79 -18.76 -1.44 -10.90
CA PHE A 79 -19.37 -2.50 -11.70
C PHE A 79 -20.02 -1.95 -12.97
N ILE A 80 -20.80 -0.88 -12.87
CA ILE A 80 -21.46 -0.27 -14.03
C ILE A 80 -20.42 0.26 -15.02
N ARG A 81 -19.40 0.99 -14.56
CA ARG A 81 -18.31 1.46 -15.42
C ARG A 81 -17.61 0.32 -16.15
N ARG A 82 -17.34 -0.77 -15.45
CA ARG A 82 -16.68 -1.93 -16.00
C ARG A 82 -17.52 -2.59 -17.10
N GLU A 83 -18.81 -2.79 -16.86
CA GLU A 83 -19.71 -3.38 -17.87
C GLU A 83 -19.77 -2.49 -19.14
N PHE A 84 -19.87 -1.17 -18.98
CA PHE A 84 -19.79 -0.25 -20.12
C PHE A 84 -18.42 -0.26 -20.82
N ALA A 85 -17.33 -0.39 -20.07
CA ALA A 85 -15.98 -0.47 -20.64
C ALA A 85 -15.77 -1.76 -21.46
N LEU A 86 -16.35 -2.90 -21.05
CA LEU A 86 -16.34 -4.15 -21.82
C LEU A 86 -17.05 -3.99 -23.17
N MET A 87 -18.00 -3.05 -23.27
CA MET A 87 -18.67 -2.68 -24.52
C MET A 87 -17.93 -1.57 -25.30
N GLY A 88 -16.72 -1.18 -24.90
CA GLY A 88 -15.97 -0.07 -25.50
C GLY A 88 -16.52 1.33 -25.17
N THR A 89 -17.42 1.45 -24.17
CA THR A 89 -18.06 2.72 -23.78
C THR A 89 -17.45 3.24 -22.50
N ASN A 90 -16.88 4.45 -22.52
CA ASN A 90 -16.39 5.14 -21.32
C ASN A 90 -17.55 5.94 -20.67
N TRP A 91 -18.40 5.23 -19.92
CA TRP A 91 -19.50 5.88 -19.20
C TRP A 91 -19.01 6.53 -17.91
N ARG A 92 -19.47 7.76 -17.62
CA ARG A 92 -19.17 8.51 -16.40
C ARG A 92 -20.38 9.32 -15.95
N SER A 93 -20.54 9.49 -14.65
CA SER A 93 -21.57 10.30 -14.03
C SER A 93 -21.04 10.90 -12.72
N PRO A 94 -21.43 12.15 -12.35
CA PRO A 94 -21.22 12.63 -10.99
C PRO A 94 -21.80 11.63 -10.00
N ASN A 95 -21.09 11.38 -8.89
CA ASN A 95 -21.57 10.38 -7.93
C ASN A 95 -21.56 10.87 -6.49
N LEU A 96 -22.44 10.30 -5.67
CA LEU A 96 -22.62 10.60 -4.26
C LEU A 96 -22.63 9.31 -3.43
N CYS A 97 -21.77 9.24 -2.42
CA CYS A 97 -21.72 8.11 -1.51
C CYS A 97 -22.54 8.36 -0.25
N THR A 98 -23.61 7.58 -0.02
CA THR A 98 -24.46 7.74 1.15
C THR A 98 -23.79 7.29 2.46
N VAL A 99 -22.75 6.42 2.42
CA VAL A 99 -21.89 6.14 3.60
C VAL A 99 -21.18 7.41 4.06
N ARG A 100 -20.61 8.19 3.11
CA ARG A 100 -19.92 9.44 3.42
C ARG A 100 -20.91 10.51 3.89
N LEU A 101 -22.06 10.60 3.24
CA LEU A 101 -23.13 11.50 3.65
C LEU A 101 -23.59 11.19 5.09
N SER A 102 -23.78 9.90 5.41
CA SER A 102 -24.10 9.48 6.76
C SER A 102 -22.99 9.83 7.78
N ARG A 103 -21.72 9.69 7.41
CA ARG A 103 -20.59 10.10 8.28
C ARG A 103 -20.50 11.61 8.48
N ALA A 104 -20.78 12.38 7.45
CA ALA A 104 -20.77 13.84 7.54
C ALA A 104 -21.90 14.39 8.43
N LEU A 105 -23.08 13.76 8.37
CA LEU A 105 -24.25 14.19 9.14
C LEU A 105 -24.33 13.62 10.55
N TYR A 106 -23.72 12.45 10.79
CA TYR A 106 -23.75 11.71 12.06
C TYR A 106 -22.36 11.23 12.47
N PRO A 107 -21.39 12.13 12.66
CA PRO A 107 -19.99 11.77 12.92
C PRO A 107 -19.79 10.99 14.23
N GLU A 108 -20.72 11.14 15.19
CA GLU A 108 -20.70 10.46 16.49
C GLU A 108 -21.10 8.99 16.40
N MET A 109 -21.68 8.55 15.29
CA MET A 109 -22.16 7.18 15.14
C MET A 109 -21.02 6.24 14.73
N PRO A 110 -20.91 5.05 15.39
CA PRO A 110 -19.79 4.14 15.12
C PRO A 110 -19.94 3.33 13.83
N ARG A 111 -21.16 3.20 13.28
CA ARG A 111 -21.46 2.38 12.10
C ARG A 111 -22.30 3.13 11.10
N HIS A 112 -21.95 2.97 9.81
CA HIS A 112 -22.59 3.63 8.67
C HIS A 112 -22.88 2.67 7.51
N ASN A 113 -22.86 1.34 7.75
CA ASN A 113 -23.35 0.36 6.77
C ASN A 113 -24.87 0.51 6.61
N LEU A 114 -25.42 -0.05 5.52
CA LEU A 114 -26.81 0.18 5.15
C LEU A 114 -27.78 -0.26 6.26
N ASP A 115 -27.52 -1.38 6.95
CA ASP A 115 -28.32 -1.86 8.06
C ASP A 115 -28.34 -0.88 9.25
N ALA A 116 -27.19 -0.29 9.61
CA ALA A 116 -27.11 0.73 10.65
C ALA A 116 -27.86 2.03 10.26
N VAL A 117 -27.85 2.40 8.98
CA VAL A 117 -28.64 3.51 8.47
C VAL A 117 -30.14 3.21 8.55
N MET A 118 -30.54 1.99 8.15
CA MET A 118 -31.94 1.54 8.25
C MET A 118 -32.43 1.55 9.69
N GLU A 119 -31.68 0.96 10.61
CA GLU A 119 -31.98 0.92 12.03
C GLU A 119 -32.16 2.33 12.61
N ARG A 120 -31.19 3.21 12.38
CA ARG A 120 -31.16 4.61 12.87
C ARG A 120 -32.37 5.41 12.41
N HIS A 121 -32.78 5.21 11.18
CA HIS A 121 -33.85 6.01 10.57
C HIS A 121 -35.20 5.30 10.53
N GLY A 122 -35.34 4.10 11.12
CA GLY A 122 -36.59 3.32 11.10
C GLY A 122 -37.04 3.03 9.67
N ILE A 123 -36.11 2.60 8.79
CA ILE A 123 -36.40 2.22 7.42
C ILE A 123 -36.49 0.70 7.35
N HIS A 124 -37.58 0.19 6.82
CA HIS A 124 -37.81 -1.26 6.67
C HIS A 124 -38.10 -1.57 5.21
N VAL A 125 -37.44 -2.60 4.69
CA VAL A 125 -37.68 -3.17 3.36
C VAL A 125 -37.67 -4.70 3.47
N GLU A 126 -38.44 -5.34 2.61
CA GLU A 126 -38.37 -6.78 2.43
C GLU A 126 -37.24 -7.14 1.45
N HIS A 127 -36.70 -8.35 1.56
CA HIS A 127 -35.70 -8.89 0.64
C HIS A 127 -34.44 -8.02 0.46
N ARG A 128 -33.73 -7.74 1.56
CA ARG A 128 -32.41 -7.11 1.54
C ARG A 128 -31.45 -7.85 0.59
N HIS A 129 -30.41 -7.15 0.13
CA HIS A 129 -29.41 -7.63 -0.84
C HIS A 129 -29.93 -7.86 -2.26
N ARG A 130 -31.10 -7.29 -2.59
CA ARG A 130 -31.61 -7.15 -3.93
C ARG A 130 -31.51 -5.69 -4.35
N ALA A 131 -31.24 -5.45 -5.66
CA ALA A 131 -30.96 -4.11 -6.14
C ALA A 131 -32.07 -3.10 -5.90
N MET A 132 -33.34 -3.47 -6.16
CA MET A 132 -34.47 -2.54 -5.98
C MET A 132 -34.76 -2.24 -4.50
N PRO A 133 -34.93 -3.21 -3.60
CA PRO A 133 -35.09 -2.92 -2.17
C PRO A 133 -33.96 -2.04 -1.60
N ASP A 134 -32.70 -2.30 -1.96
CA ASP A 134 -31.59 -1.49 -1.47
C ASP A 134 -31.64 -0.04 -2.04
N ALA A 135 -32.06 0.15 -3.30
CA ALA A 135 -32.29 1.48 -3.87
C ALA A 135 -33.46 2.20 -3.15
N GLN A 136 -34.52 1.49 -2.79
CA GLN A 136 -35.65 2.05 -2.01
C GLN A 136 -35.21 2.50 -0.60
N VAL A 137 -34.29 1.78 0.06
CA VAL A 137 -33.68 2.25 1.31
C VAL A 137 -33.00 3.59 1.12
N LEU A 138 -32.24 3.77 0.03
CA LEU A 138 -31.54 5.03 -0.23
C LEU A 138 -32.49 6.19 -0.49
N LEU A 139 -33.57 5.96 -1.21
CA LEU A 139 -34.61 6.97 -1.42
C LEU A 139 -35.30 7.34 -0.09
N ALA A 140 -35.65 6.37 0.73
CA ALA A 140 -36.23 6.60 2.05
C ALA A 140 -35.29 7.38 2.97
N PHE A 141 -34.01 7.02 2.98
CA PHE A 141 -32.96 7.73 3.71
C PHE A 141 -32.84 9.19 3.23
N TRP A 142 -32.78 9.42 1.92
CA TRP A 142 -32.75 10.75 1.33
C TRP A 142 -33.97 11.62 1.78
N ARG A 143 -35.18 11.06 1.73
CA ARG A 143 -36.39 11.75 2.17
C ARG A 143 -36.32 12.14 3.66
N LYS A 144 -35.80 11.25 4.50
CA LYS A 144 -35.63 11.52 5.93
C LYS A 144 -34.58 12.60 6.19
N LEU A 145 -33.46 12.60 5.45
CA LEU A 145 -32.46 13.65 5.56
C LEU A 145 -33.02 15.03 5.19
N ARG A 146 -33.77 15.11 4.10
CA ARG A 146 -34.41 16.36 3.68
C ARG A 146 -35.48 16.89 4.65
N ALA A 147 -36.08 16.01 5.40
CA ALA A 147 -37.04 16.38 6.43
C ALA A 147 -36.39 16.82 7.77
N ALA A 148 -35.23 16.26 8.07
CA ALA A 148 -34.54 16.44 9.36
C ALA A 148 -33.51 17.56 9.38
N TRP A 149 -32.90 17.89 8.23
CA TRP A 149 -31.77 18.83 8.14
C TRP A 149 -32.13 20.08 7.38
N ALA A 150 -31.65 21.24 7.86
CA ALA A 150 -31.80 22.50 7.12
C ALA A 150 -31.00 22.46 5.81
N ALA A 151 -31.49 23.14 4.78
CA ALA A 151 -30.88 23.08 3.44
C ALA A 151 -29.38 23.43 3.39
N PRO A 152 -28.86 24.44 4.12
CA PRO A 152 -27.44 24.78 4.12
C PRO A 152 -26.58 23.67 4.75
N GLU A 153 -27.03 23.06 5.83
CA GLU A 153 -26.30 21.98 6.53
C GLU A 153 -26.26 20.73 5.68
N LEU A 154 -27.39 20.36 5.07
CA LEU A 154 -27.47 19.24 4.14
C LEU A 154 -26.59 19.47 2.92
N GLN A 155 -26.57 20.70 2.36
CA GLN A 155 -25.71 21.03 1.22
C GLN A 155 -24.22 20.89 1.61
N HIS A 156 -23.81 21.39 2.77
CA HIS A 156 -22.44 21.23 3.26
C HIS A 156 -22.06 19.73 3.39
N ALA A 157 -22.95 18.91 3.93
CA ALA A 157 -22.72 17.47 4.04
C ALA A 157 -22.66 16.77 2.67
N LEU A 158 -23.47 17.23 1.70
CA LEU A 158 -23.42 16.75 0.31
C LEU A 158 -22.09 17.10 -0.36
N ASP A 159 -21.57 18.31 -0.15
CA ASP A 159 -20.27 18.74 -0.67
C ASP A 159 -19.12 17.89 -0.09
N LEU A 160 -19.18 17.57 1.20
CA LEU A 160 -18.24 16.65 1.84
C LEU A 160 -18.39 15.19 1.37
N ALA A 161 -19.60 14.76 1.07
CA ALA A 161 -19.90 13.40 0.65
C ALA A 161 -19.69 13.17 -0.85
N SER A 162 -19.86 14.24 -1.65
CA SER A 162 -19.52 14.19 -3.06
C SER A 162 -18.02 13.96 -3.18
N LEU A 163 -17.61 13.16 -4.17
CA LEU A 163 -16.18 12.91 -4.46
C LEU A 163 -15.47 14.12 -5.08
N ARG A 164 -16.12 15.26 -5.18
CA ARG A 164 -15.46 16.52 -5.50
C ARG A 164 -14.58 16.90 -4.29
N ALA A 165 -13.40 16.24 -4.21
CA ALA A 165 -12.27 16.85 -3.57
C ALA A 165 -12.18 18.26 -4.14
N THR A 166 -11.97 19.26 -3.31
CA THR A 166 -11.63 20.60 -3.78
C THR A 166 -10.24 20.50 -4.42
N LEU A 167 -10.22 19.98 -5.66
CA LEU A 167 -8.96 19.82 -6.39
C LEU A 167 -8.34 21.20 -6.59
N PRO A 168 -7.02 21.33 -6.46
CA PRO A 168 -6.31 22.51 -6.92
C PRO A 168 -6.74 22.87 -8.35
N ALA A 169 -6.93 24.16 -8.62
CA ALA A 169 -7.43 24.65 -9.92
C ALA A 169 -6.54 24.24 -11.11
N ALA A 170 -5.28 23.88 -10.85
CA ALA A 170 -4.34 23.39 -11.86
C ALA A 170 -4.56 21.93 -12.27
N LEU A 171 -5.31 21.14 -11.49
CA LEU A 171 -5.59 19.74 -11.78
C LEU A 171 -6.87 19.57 -12.60
N SER A 172 -6.87 18.61 -13.51
CA SER A 172 -8.06 18.25 -14.27
C SER A 172 -9.22 17.90 -13.33
N PRO A 173 -10.43 18.43 -13.57
CA PRO A 173 -11.63 18.01 -12.85
C PRO A 173 -11.92 16.50 -13.02
N ASP A 174 -11.40 15.87 -14.08
CA ASP A 174 -11.56 14.45 -14.37
C ASP A 174 -10.56 13.54 -13.63
N LEU A 175 -9.54 14.12 -12.98
CA LEU A 175 -8.53 13.37 -12.24
C LEU A 175 -9.12 12.28 -11.31
N PRO A 176 -10.21 12.54 -10.55
CA PRO A 176 -10.80 11.52 -9.70
C PRO A 176 -11.26 10.28 -10.48
N ASP A 177 -11.67 10.46 -11.72
CA ASP A 177 -12.17 9.36 -12.55
C ASP A 177 -11.06 8.64 -13.32
N ASP A 178 -9.93 9.30 -13.55
CA ASP A 178 -8.76 8.73 -14.20
C ASP A 178 -7.90 7.89 -13.24
N LEU A 179 -7.98 8.17 -11.94
CA LEU A 179 -7.20 7.45 -10.93
C LEU A 179 -7.70 6.01 -10.75
N PRO A 180 -6.80 5.01 -10.85
CA PRO A 180 -7.16 3.60 -10.68
C PRO A 180 -7.48 3.25 -9.23
N GLU A 181 -8.26 2.19 -9.03
CA GLU A 181 -8.62 1.66 -7.72
C GLU A 181 -7.64 0.58 -7.23
N GLY A 182 -6.62 0.28 -8.03
CA GLY A 182 -5.57 -0.68 -7.68
C GLY A 182 -4.45 -0.10 -6.82
N PRO A 183 -3.56 -0.99 -6.33
CA PRO A 183 -2.35 -0.57 -5.64
C PRO A 183 -1.35 0.09 -6.59
N GLY A 184 -0.49 0.96 -6.05
CA GLY A 184 0.54 1.61 -6.85
C GLY A 184 1.23 2.77 -6.15
N VAL A 185 2.01 3.50 -6.94
CA VAL A 185 2.76 4.68 -6.53
C VAL A 185 2.23 5.89 -7.29
N TYR A 186 2.02 7.00 -6.57
CA TYR A 186 1.64 8.29 -7.15
C TYR A 186 2.69 9.34 -6.89
N ARG A 187 2.76 10.32 -7.78
CA ARG A 187 3.75 11.40 -7.78
C ARG A 187 3.04 12.73 -7.94
N PHE A 188 3.37 13.67 -7.08
CA PHE A 188 2.90 15.04 -7.17
C PHE A 188 4.01 15.93 -7.72
N PHE A 189 3.68 16.66 -8.76
CA PHE A 189 4.53 17.66 -9.39
C PHE A 189 3.90 19.04 -9.24
N GLY A 190 4.74 20.05 -9.10
CA GLY A 190 4.27 21.43 -8.97
C GLY A 190 5.42 22.42 -8.79
N ARG A 191 5.07 23.65 -8.40
CA ARG A 191 6.05 24.71 -8.19
C ARG A 191 6.41 24.83 -6.72
N GLN A 192 7.69 24.87 -6.42
CA GLN A 192 8.18 25.15 -5.09
C GLN A 192 8.17 26.68 -4.86
N GLU A 193 7.65 27.14 -3.73
CA GLU A 193 7.76 28.55 -3.34
C GLU A 193 9.23 28.96 -3.24
N GLY A 194 9.65 29.95 -4.05
CA GLY A 194 11.02 30.49 -4.07
C GLY A 194 12.02 29.80 -5.00
N GLY A 195 11.62 28.78 -5.76
CA GLY A 195 12.47 28.11 -6.73
C GLY A 195 11.82 28.04 -8.10
N VAL A 196 12.34 28.80 -9.06
CA VAL A 196 12.17 28.49 -10.48
C VAL A 196 13.14 27.34 -10.74
N GLY A 197 12.67 26.13 -11.05
CA GLY A 197 13.54 25.11 -11.64
C GLY A 197 14.21 25.74 -12.86
N GLU A 198 15.52 25.58 -12.99
CA GLU A 198 16.34 26.25 -14.02
C GLU A 198 15.80 26.07 -15.44
N ASP A 199 14.87 25.13 -15.67
CA ASP A 199 14.28 24.79 -16.97
C ASP A 199 12.76 25.02 -17.09
N GLY A 200 12.09 25.69 -16.13
CA GLY A 200 10.63 25.88 -16.18
C GLY A 200 9.80 24.60 -16.03
N ARG A 201 10.40 23.46 -15.66
CA ARG A 201 9.74 22.18 -15.47
C ARG A 201 9.18 22.03 -14.05
N ASP A 202 8.07 21.31 -13.93
CA ASP A 202 7.49 21.00 -12.64
C ASP A 202 8.46 20.19 -11.76
N THR A 203 8.64 20.63 -10.53
CA THR A 203 9.46 19.92 -9.53
C THR A 203 8.67 18.75 -8.96
N LEU A 204 9.34 17.60 -8.76
CA LEU A 204 8.76 16.46 -8.04
C LEU A 204 8.64 16.81 -6.56
N LEU A 205 7.42 17.05 -6.11
CA LEU A 205 7.12 17.46 -4.74
C LEU A 205 7.05 16.27 -3.79
N TYR A 206 6.34 15.22 -4.18
CA TYR A 206 6.06 14.08 -3.31
C TYR A 206 5.90 12.79 -4.11
N VAL A 207 6.36 11.68 -3.55
CA VAL A 207 6.09 10.31 -3.98
C VAL A 207 5.40 9.59 -2.83
N GLY A 208 4.35 8.84 -3.12
CA GLY A 208 3.66 8.05 -2.11
C GLY A 208 3.06 6.77 -2.66
N LYS A 209 2.99 5.74 -1.83
CA LYS A 209 2.31 4.49 -2.15
C LYS A 209 0.84 4.50 -1.74
N ALA A 210 0.07 3.65 -2.38
CA ALA A 210 -1.33 3.40 -2.02
C ALA A 210 -1.72 1.93 -2.27
N ASN A 211 -2.63 1.41 -1.46
CA ASN A 211 -3.34 0.17 -1.76
C ASN A 211 -4.53 0.44 -2.69
N ILE A 212 -5.05 1.65 -2.64
CA ILE A 212 -6.06 2.19 -3.55
C ILE A 212 -5.60 3.60 -3.96
N LEU A 213 -5.04 3.72 -5.18
CA LEU A 213 -4.45 4.97 -5.67
C LEU A 213 -5.44 6.13 -5.63
N ARG A 214 -6.65 5.91 -6.14
CA ARG A 214 -7.70 6.93 -6.17
C ARG A 214 -8.00 7.51 -4.79
N GLU A 215 -8.20 6.65 -3.79
CA GLU A 215 -8.48 7.12 -2.42
C GLU A 215 -7.36 7.95 -1.87
N ARG A 216 -6.16 7.41 -1.97
CA ARG A 216 -5.00 8.01 -1.33
C ARG A 216 -4.62 9.35 -1.95
N VAL A 217 -4.70 9.47 -3.28
CA VAL A 217 -4.43 10.73 -3.98
C VAL A 217 -5.48 11.77 -3.62
N LEU A 218 -6.76 11.41 -3.64
CA LEU A 218 -7.84 12.35 -3.32
C LEU A 218 -7.87 12.75 -1.84
N ASP A 219 -7.39 11.89 -0.92
CA ASP A 219 -7.28 12.23 0.51
C ASP A 219 -6.36 13.43 0.76
N HIS A 220 -5.34 13.64 -0.09
CA HIS A 220 -4.50 14.83 0.00
C HIS A 220 -5.23 16.15 -0.30
N PHE A 221 -6.32 16.10 -1.06
CA PHE A 221 -7.11 17.26 -1.49
C PHE A 221 -8.44 17.41 -0.74
N ARG A 222 -8.77 16.46 0.13
CA ARG A 222 -9.94 16.57 1.00
C ARG A 222 -9.59 17.47 2.18
N GLY A 223 -10.37 18.50 2.42
CA GLY A 223 -10.14 19.56 3.42
C GLY A 223 -10.08 19.12 4.90
N GLY A 224 -9.39 18.02 5.19
CA GLY A 224 -9.16 17.48 6.53
C GLY A 224 -7.69 17.33 6.87
N ALA A 225 -6.77 17.86 6.06
CA ALA A 225 -5.35 17.86 6.36
C ALA A 225 -5.10 18.69 7.64
N SER A 226 -4.84 18.00 8.75
CA SER A 226 -4.64 18.62 10.07
C SER A 226 -3.24 19.22 10.24
N ASP A 227 -2.33 18.99 9.29
CA ASP A 227 -0.96 19.48 9.36
C ASP A 227 -0.62 20.50 8.25
N ALA A 228 0.16 21.53 8.62
CA ALA A 228 0.59 22.60 7.72
C ALA A 228 1.42 22.10 6.51
N LYS A 229 2.01 20.91 6.58
CA LYS A 229 2.80 20.32 5.50
C LYS A 229 1.89 19.78 4.41
N SER A 230 0.84 19.06 4.77
CA SER A 230 -0.13 18.50 3.83
C SER A 230 -0.92 19.59 3.11
N LEU A 231 -1.29 20.67 3.83
CA LEU A 231 -1.91 21.84 3.23
C LEU A 231 -1.02 22.54 2.20
N ARG A 232 0.27 22.75 2.54
CA ARG A 232 1.26 23.35 1.62
C ARG A 232 1.51 22.47 0.41
N LEU A 233 1.62 21.15 0.60
CA LEU A 233 1.76 20.21 -0.51
C LEU A 233 0.55 20.31 -1.45
N ALA A 234 -0.67 20.21 -0.93
CA ALA A 234 -1.90 20.27 -1.73
C ALA A 234 -2.00 21.58 -2.55
N ALA A 235 -1.62 22.72 -1.97
CA ALA A 235 -1.65 24.00 -2.66
C ALA A 235 -0.64 24.13 -3.81
N GLN A 236 0.44 23.38 -3.80
CA GLN A 236 1.52 23.45 -4.78
C GLN A 236 1.37 22.45 -5.94
N VAL A 237 0.50 21.43 -5.80
CA VAL A 237 0.34 20.38 -6.80
C VAL A 237 -0.31 20.93 -8.07
N GLN A 238 0.36 20.73 -9.20
CA GLN A 238 -0.12 21.11 -10.53
C GLN A 238 -0.36 19.91 -11.44
N ARG A 239 0.28 18.77 -11.16
CA ARG A 239 0.18 17.56 -11.95
C ARG A 239 0.33 16.31 -11.07
N VAL A 240 -0.42 15.28 -11.39
CA VAL A 240 -0.38 13.97 -10.72
C VAL A 240 -0.03 12.91 -11.75
N GLU A 241 0.93 12.07 -11.42
CA GLU A 241 1.26 10.86 -12.18
C GLU A 241 1.11 9.65 -11.25
N TRP A 242 0.87 8.49 -11.83
CA TRP A 242 0.83 7.23 -11.08
C TRP A 242 1.35 6.06 -11.90
N THR A 243 1.70 5.00 -11.19
CA THR A 243 2.04 3.69 -11.74
C THR A 243 1.30 2.65 -10.92
N GLU A 244 0.47 1.85 -11.56
CA GLU A 244 -0.17 0.70 -10.91
C GLU A 244 0.87 -0.40 -10.66
N THR A 245 0.69 -1.15 -9.57
CA THR A 245 1.50 -2.33 -9.23
C THR A 245 0.58 -3.53 -9.04
N ALA A 246 1.13 -4.74 -9.06
CA ALA A 246 0.35 -5.95 -8.84
C ALA A 246 -0.20 -6.05 -7.41
N GLY A 247 0.48 -5.43 -6.45
CA GLY A 247 0.09 -5.44 -5.05
C GLY A 247 0.84 -4.44 -4.18
N GLU A 248 0.71 -4.60 -2.86
CA GLU A 248 1.29 -3.70 -1.87
C GLU A 248 2.83 -3.74 -1.86
N LEU A 249 3.42 -4.91 -2.06
CA LEU A 249 4.88 -5.04 -2.05
C LEU A 249 5.51 -4.29 -3.21
N GLY A 250 4.98 -4.45 -4.43
CA GLY A 250 5.41 -3.70 -5.60
C GLY A 250 5.32 -2.19 -5.37
N ALA A 251 4.22 -1.71 -4.76
CA ALA A 251 4.07 -0.30 -4.42
C ALA A 251 5.11 0.19 -3.40
N LEU A 252 5.40 -0.58 -2.36
CA LEU A 252 6.42 -0.27 -1.35
C LEU A 252 7.83 -0.20 -1.95
N LEU A 253 8.19 -1.19 -2.76
CA LEU A 253 9.52 -1.26 -3.38
C LEU A 253 9.73 -0.13 -4.40
N LEU A 254 8.70 0.18 -5.19
CA LEU A 254 8.74 1.25 -6.17
C LEU A 254 8.82 2.62 -5.48
N GLU A 255 8.01 2.90 -4.44
CA GLU A 255 8.08 4.13 -3.66
C GLU A 255 9.46 4.33 -3.06
N ALA A 256 10.01 3.32 -2.37
CA ALA A 256 11.33 3.41 -1.73
C ALA A 256 12.44 3.71 -2.74
N ARG A 257 12.41 3.06 -3.93
CA ARG A 257 13.35 3.31 -5.02
C ARG A 257 13.22 4.75 -5.53
N GLU A 258 12.02 5.20 -5.87
CA GLU A 258 11.82 6.54 -6.44
C GLU A 258 12.13 7.67 -5.46
N VAL A 259 11.78 7.52 -4.20
CA VAL A 259 12.13 8.52 -3.18
C VAL A 259 13.66 8.65 -3.07
N ARG A 260 14.40 7.54 -3.17
CA ARG A 260 15.86 7.54 -3.08
C ARG A 260 16.51 8.14 -4.34
N GLU A 261 16.06 7.73 -5.53
CA GLU A 261 16.65 8.16 -6.80
C GLU A 261 16.27 9.59 -7.14
N ARG A 262 15.00 9.96 -6.93
CA ARG A 262 14.46 11.26 -7.40
C ARG A 262 14.42 12.35 -6.33
N GLN A 263 14.67 12.03 -5.05
CA GLN A 263 14.79 12.98 -3.92
C GLN A 263 13.63 14.00 -3.83
N PRO A 264 12.35 13.59 -3.75
CA PRO A 264 11.20 14.49 -3.77
C PRO A 264 11.23 15.49 -2.61
N VAL A 265 10.74 16.72 -2.81
CA VAL A 265 10.84 17.83 -1.84
C VAL A 265 10.27 17.49 -0.46
N TYR A 266 9.14 16.80 -0.42
CA TYR A 266 8.41 16.52 0.83
C TYR A 266 8.68 15.15 1.46
N ASN A 267 9.46 14.24 0.81
CA ASN A 267 9.83 12.93 1.40
C ASN A 267 11.11 12.97 2.25
N ARG A 268 11.29 13.98 3.11
CA ARG A 268 12.55 14.21 3.86
C ARG A 268 13.00 13.03 4.71
N GLN A 269 12.09 12.26 5.28
CA GLN A 269 12.44 11.14 6.18
C GLN A 269 13.11 9.97 5.45
N LEU A 270 12.79 9.74 4.19
CA LEU A 270 13.37 8.68 3.36
C LEU A 270 14.60 9.11 2.56
N ARG A 271 14.96 10.41 2.60
CA ARG A 271 16.14 10.97 1.90
C ARG A 271 17.45 10.71 2.61
N GLY A 272 17.43 10.57 3.94
CA GLY A 272 18.64 10.35 4.75
C GLY A 272 19.27 9.02 4.34
N GLY A 273 20.58 9.02 4.15
CA GLY A 273 21.34 7.79 4.02
C GLY A 273 21.00 6.89 5.22
N GLY A 274 20.28 5.78 4.97
CA GLY A 274 19.76 4.92 6.00
C GLY A 274 20.82 4.39 6.96
N GLU A 275 20.39 3.66 7.95
CA GLU A 275 21.28 2.93 8.85
C GLU A 275 22.16 2.01 8.00
N ARG A 276 23.49 2.13 8.15
CA ARG A 276 24.45 1.37 7.33
C ARG A 276 25.42 0.57 8.16
N LEU A 277 25.43 0.78 9.46
CA LEU A 277 26.36 0.12 10.38
C LEU A 277 25.64 -0.99 11.13
N THR A 278 26.36 -2.08 11.36
CA THR A 278 25.92 -3.21 12.17
C THR A 278 27.08 -3.72 13.02
N TRP A 279 26.77 -4.32 14.15
CA TRP A 279 27.76 -5.09 14.90
C TRP A 279 27.90 -6.47 14.26
N LEU A 280 29.11 -6.80 13.77
CA LEU A 280 29.49 -8.13 13.35
C LEU A 280 30.16 -8.86 14.51
N PHE A 281 29.63 -10.01 14.90
CA PHE A 281 30.21 -10.81 15.98
C PHE A 281 30.13 -12.31 15.63
N ASP A 282 31.22 -12.83 15.09
CA ASP A 282 31.41 -14.24 14.79
C ASP A 282 32.02 -15.00 15.97
N ASP A 283 32.03 -16.33 15.87
CA ASP A 283 32.50 -17.22 16.97
C ASP A 283 34.01 -17.15 17.20
N THR A 284 34.77 -16.59 16.28
CA THR A 284 36.22 -16.45 16.34
C THR A 284 36.67 -15.08 16.82
N ALA A 285 35.78 -14.12 16.86
CA ALA A 285 36.08 -12.74 17.19
C ALA A 285 36.24 -12.55 18.71
N ALA A 286 37.26 -11.81 19.10
CA ALA A 286 37.50 -11.45 20.51
C ALA A 286 36.49 -10.38 21.01
N ALA A 287 35.83 -9.64 20.14
CA ALA A 287 34.81 -8.63 20.43
C ALA A 287 33.93 -8.34 19.21
N PRO A 288 32.71 -7.80 19.40
CA PRO A 288 31.90 -7.28 18.30
C PRO A 288 32.65 -6.17 17.56
N ARG A 289 32.63 -6.20 16.24
CA ARG A 289 33.20 -5.16 15.36
C ARG A 289 32.11 -4.39 14.67
N LEU A 290 32.22 -3.08 14.63
CA LEU A 290 31.31 -2.24 13.87
C LEU A 290 31.75 -2.21 12.40
N VAL A 291 30.86 -2.63 11.52
CA VAL A 291 31.11 -2.73 10.08
C VAL A 291 29.98 -2.10 9.27
N GLU A 292 30.25 -1.76 8.02
CA GLU A 292 29.19 -1.36 7.09
C GLU A 292 28.34 -2.61 6.74
N LEU A 293 27.02 -2.42 6.77
CA LEU A 293 26.06 -3.48 6.50
C LEU A 293 25.91 -3.65 5.00
N ASP A 294 26.15 -4.84 4.51
CA ASP A 294 25.93 -5.28 3.13
C ASP A 294 25.31 -6.69 3.08
N ALA A 295 25.07 -7.18 1.87
CA ALA A 295 24.48 -8.50 1.66
C ALA A 295 25.40 -9.64 2.13
N ASP A 296 26.74 -9.46 2.04
CA ASP A 296 27.70 -10.47 2.47
C ASP A 296 27.75 -10.58 3.99
N ILE A 297 27.77 -9.45 4.68
CA ILE A 297 27.66 -9.40 6.14
C ILE A 297 26.36 -10.07 6.62
N LEU A 298 25.24 -9.83 5.95
CA LEU A 298 23.98 -10.51 6.29
C LEU A 298 24.05 -12.04 6.09
N ARG A 299 24.75 -12.51 5.05
CA ARG A 299 24.90 -13.95 4.79
C ARG A 299 25.68 -14.66 5.88
N THR A 300 26.57 -13.97 6.60
CA THR A 300 27.29 -14.57 7.75
C THR A 300 26.34 -15.01 8.87
N GLY A 301 25.14 -14.42 8.96
CA GLY A 301 24.20 -14.64 10.06
C GLY A 301 24.68 -14.11 11.42
N ASN A 302 25.74 -13.33 11.46
CA ASN A 302 26.39 -12.79 12.67
C ASN A 302 26.33 -11.26 12.76
N ALA A 303 25.33 -10.66 12.11
CA ALA A 303 25.06 -9.22 12.14
C ALA A 303 23.98 -8.89 13.18
N PHE A 304 24.20 -7.84 13.98
CA PHE A 304 23.35 -7.47 15.13
C PHE A 304 23.05 -5.98 15.14
N GLY A 305 21.77 -5.62 15.02
CA GLY A 305 21.28 -4.24 15.02
C GLY A 305 21.66 -3.45 13.77
N THR A 306 20.97 -2.33 13.55
CA THR A 306 21.25 -1.40 12.46
C THR A 306 21.37 0.01 13.01
N TYR A 307 22.39 0.76 12.56
CA TYR A 307 22.73 2.06 13.13
C TYR A 307 23.09 3.08 12.06
N ARG A 308 22.73 4.35 12.27
CA ARG A 308 23.05 5.45 11.34
C ARG A 308 24.47 5.98 11.54
N ALA A 309 24.94 5.96 12.77
CA ALA A 309 26.26 6.48 13.13
C ALA A 309 26.96 5.56 14.14
N ALA A 310 28.29 5.55 14.09
CA ALA A 310 29.12 4.77 15.02
C ALA A 310 28.84 5.13 16.50
N ARG A 311 28.53 6.41 16.77
CA ARG A 311 28.15 6.85 18.13
C ARG A 311 26.89 6.17 18.64
N ASP A 312 25.88 6.00 17.76
CA ASP A 312 24.60 5.39 18.14
C ASP A 312 24.75 3.88 18.35
N ALA A 313 25.55 3.23 17.49
CA ALA A 313 25.93 1.82 17.66
C ALA A 313 26.66 1.58 18.98
N ARG A 314 27.66 2.41 19.28
CA ARG A 314 28.43 2.34 20.55
C ARG A 314 27.53 2.55 21.76
N ARG A 315 26.66 3.55 21.74
CA ARG A 315 25.70 3.82 22.83
C ARG A 315 24.75 2.64 23.07
N ALA A 316 24.26 1.99 21.99
CA ALA A 316 23.41 0.81 22.10
C ALA A 316 24.17 -0.37 22.76
N LEU A 317 25.41 -0.62 22.33
CA LEU A 317 26.25 -1.68 22.92
C LEU A 317 26.59 -1.38 24.40
N GLU A 318 26.88 -0.13 24.72
CA GLU A 318 27.09 0.30 26.12
C GLU A 318 25.83 0.10 26.99
N GLY A 319 24.65 0.36 26.45
CA GLY A 319 23.38 0.12 27.15
C GLY A 319 23.23 -1.35 27.52
N LEU A 320 23.38 -2.24 26.51
CA LEU A 320 23.32 -3.68 26.72
C LEU A 320 24.42 -4.19 27.68
N ALA A 321 25.62 -3.64 27.55
CA ALA A 321 26.73 -4.02 28.43
C ALA A 321 26.47 -3.67 29.90
N ARG A 322 25.78 -2.55 30.17
CA ARG A 322 25.33 -2.18 31.55
C ARG A 322 24.22 -3.10 32.03
N GLU A 323 23.24 -3.37 31.23
CA GLU A 323 22.09 -4.24 31.56
C GLU A 323 22.53 -5.66 31.90
N HIS A 324 23.41 -6.22 31.04
CA HIS A 324 23.85 -7.63 31.16
C HIS A 324 25.19 -7.80 31.93
N GLN A 325 25.73 -6.76 32.52
CA GLN A 325 27.01 -6.75 33.28
C GLN A 325 28.17 -7.28 32.42
N TRP A 326 28.28 -6.84 31.15
CA TRP A 326 29.41 -7.19 30.31
C TRP A 326 30.62 -6.33 30.57
N CYS A 327 31.79 -6.86 30.28
CA CYS A 327 33.04 -6.16 30.47
C CYS A 327 33.30 -5.17 29.35
N PHE A 328 33.33 -3.87 29.66
CA PHE A 328 33.57 -2.82 28.69
C PHE A 328 34.93 -2.92 28.02
N LYS A 329 35.97 -3.40 28.72
CA LYS A 329 37.30 -3.61 28.13
C LYS A 329 37.32 -4.70 27.09
N LEU A 330 36.70 -5.84 27.36
CA LEU A 330 36.63 -6.94 26.38
C LEU A 330 35.74 -6.59 25.17
N LEU A 331 34.84 -5.64 25.34
CA LEU A 331 34.02 -5.12 24.21
C LEU A 331 34.69 -3.98 23.44
N GLY A 332 35.89 -3.56 23.80
CA GLY A 332 36.58 -2.40 23.22
C GLY A 332 35.89 -1.05 23.50
N LEU A 333 35.02 -0.99 24.50
CA LEU A 333 34.32 0.22 24.93
C LEU A 333 35.13 1.07 25.93
N GLU A 334 36.08 0.44 26.60
CA GLU A 334 36.97 1.06 27.58
C GLU A 334 38.43 0.63 27.33
N THR A 335 39.34 1.58 27.45
CA THR A 335 40.80 1.37 27.29
C THR A 335 41.53 1.69 28.58
N GLY A 336 42.78 1.28 28.74
CA GLY A 336 43.65 1.59 29.87
C GLY A 336 44.15 0.40 30.66
N PRO A 337 45.12 0.56 31.57
CA PRO A 337 45.66 -0.53 32.40
C PRO A 337 44.69 -0.98 33.50
N GLY A 338 44.90 -2.18 34.06
CA GLY A 338 44.15 -2.70 35.22
C GLY A 338 42.72 -3.19 34.90
N SER A 339 41.84 -3.24 35.89
CA SER A 339 40.47 -3.65 35.80
C SER A 339 39.60 -2.57 35.14
N CYS A 340 38.49 -2.98 34.51
CA CYS A 340 37.50 -2.03 33.98
C CYS A 340 36.76 -1.29 35.11
N PHE A 341 36.27 -0.09 34.84
CA PHE A 341 35.48 0.68 35.79
C PHE A 341 34.25 -0.08 36.31
N GLY A 342 33.59 -0.83 35.42
CA GLY A 342 32.44 -1.66 35.77
C GLY A 342 32.73 -2.68 36.88
N LEU A 343 33.93 -3.25 36.92
CA LEU A 343 34.33 -4.17 38.00
C LEU A 343 34.49 -3.42 39.33
N GLN A 344 35.09 -2.21 39.33
CA GLN A 344 35.31 -1.43 40.52
C GLN A 344 33.97 -1.04 41.19
N VAL A 345 32.92 -0.83 40.43
CA VAL A 345 31.59 -0.47 40.92
C VAL A 345 30.60 -1.64 40.98
N GLY A 346 31.08 -2.87 40.89
CA GLY A 346 30.24 -4.08 41.00
C GLY A 346 29.30 -4.36 39.81
N ARG A 347 29.56 -3.75 38.63
CA ARG A 347 28.72 -3.86 37.42
C ARG A 347 29.37 -4.73 36.32
N CYS A 348 30.43 -5.46 36.62
CA CYS A 348 31.12 -6.38 35.73
C CYS A 348 31.56 -7.60 36.52
N ARG A 349 31.50 -8.78 35.90
CA ARG A 349 31.92 -10.05 36.54
C ARG A 349 33.42 -10.30 36.52
N GLY A 350 34.22 -9.34 36.05
CA GLY A 350 35.67 -9.36 36.12
C GLY A 350 36.36 -10.17 35.01
N ALA A 351 35.72 -10.29 33.83
CA ALA A 351 36.33 -10.99 32.73
C ALA A 351 37.66 -10.40 32.25
N CYS A 352 37.89 -9.06 32.42
CA CYS A 352 39.15 -8.42 32.08
C CYS A 352 40.31 -8.75 33.04
N VAL A 353 40.05 -9.34 34.19
CA VAL A 353 41.05 -9.74 35.21
C VAL A 353 41.01 -11.26 35.49
N GLY A 354 40.37 -12.04 34.64
CA GLY A 354 40.31 -13.51 34.71
C GLY A 354 39.35 -14.07 35.77
N LYS A 355 38.53 -13.23 36.47
CA LYS A 355 37.52 -13.76 37.42
C LYS A 355 36.39 -14.51 36.69
N GLU A 356 36.04 -14.09 35.52
CA GLU A 356 35.17 -14.80 34.58
C GLU A 356 36.03 -15.23 33.37
N PRO A 357 35.94 -16.48 32.88
CA PRO A 357 36.60 -16.89 31.64
C PRO A 357 36.11 -16.02 30.45
N ALA A 358 37.04 -15.52 29.64
CA ALA A 358 36.71 -14.68 28.49
C ALA A 358 35.72 -15.37 27.52
N ALA A 359 35.86 -16.69 27.31
CA ALA A 359 34.94 -17.44 26.50
C ALA A 359 33.48 -17.41 27.03
N MET A 360 33.31 -17.56 28.35
CA MET A 360 31.97 -17.48 28.98
C MET A 360 31.38 -16.09 28.87
N HIS A 361 32.22 -15.05 29.04
CA HIS A 361 31.81 -13.67 28.79
C HIS A 361 31.30 -13.48 27.35
N MET A 362 32.04 -13.97 26.33
CA MET A 362 31.64 -13.84 24.93
C MET A 362 30.36 -14.61 24.60
N VAL A 363 30.13 -15.79 25.18
CA VAL A 363 28.86 -16.52 25.07
C VAL A 363 27.71 -15.67 25.63
N ARG A 364 27.87 -15.03 26.80
CA ARG A 364 26.85 -14.14 27.35
C ARG A 364 26.58 -12.93 26.45
N VAL A 365 27.64 -12.34 25.89
CA VAL A 365 27.50 -11.23 24.92
C VAL A 365 26.70 -11.68 23.71
N LYS A 366 27.03 -12.83 23.15
CA LYS A 366 26.31 -13.37 21.97
C LYS A 366 24.83 -13.63 22.28
N ILE A 367 24.53 -14.25 23.43
CA ILE A 367 23.14 -14.48 23.88
C ILE A 367 22.39 -13.17 24.01
N GLY A 368 22.97 -12.15 24.65
CA GLY A 368 22.30 -10.87 24.83
C GLY A 368 22.16 -10.04 23.55
N LEU A 369 22.98 -10.31 22.52
CA LEU A 369 22.81 -9.70 21.18
C LEU A 369 21.75 -10.41 20.33
N MET A 370 21.35 -11.65 20.66
CA MET A 370 20.40 -12.43 19.84
C MET A 370 19.09 -11.71 19.49
N PRO A 371 18.46 -10.90 20.40
CA PRO A 371 17.26 -10.14 20.05
C PRO A 371 17.47 -9.12 18.92
N LEU A 372 18.72 -8.68 18.72
CA LEU A 372 19.10 -7.73 17.67
C LEU A 372 19.60 -8.40 16.40
N ARG A 373 19.64 -9.76 16.35
CA ARG A 373 20.17 -10.50 15.21
C ARG A 373 19.39 -10.19 13.96
N LEU A 374 20.09 -9.80 12.91
CA LEU A 374 19.51 -9.59 11.61
C LEU A 374 19.24 -10.93 10.93
N LYS A 375 18.15 -11.01 10.16
CA LYS A 375 17.82 -12.23 9.41
C LYS A 375 18.78 -12.40 8.24
N SER A 376 19.49 -13.51 8.20
CA SER A 376 20.26 -13.91 7.02
C SER A 376 19.34 -14.31 5.87
N TRP A 377 19.82 -14.16 4.65
CA TRP A 377 19.12 -14.65 3.46
C TRP A 377 19.24 -16.18 3.42
N PRO A 378 18.10 -16.91 3.37
CA PRO A 378 18.12 -18.36 3.51
C PRO A 378 18.41 -19.13 2.20
N HIS A 379 18.64 -18.42 1.08
CA HIS A 379 18.82 -19.02 -0.24
C HIS A 379 20.23 -18.74 -0.78
N GLU A 380 20.75 -19.63 -1.64
CA GLU A 380 22.09 -19.49 -2.22
C GLU A 380 22.19 -18.44 -3.34
N GLY A 381 21.08 -17.85 -3.74
CA GLY A 381 21.05 -16.85 -4.80
C GLY A 381 19.73 -16.11 -4.89
N PRO A 382 19.52 -15.39 -6.00
CA PRO A 382 18.31 -14.65 -6.20
C PRO A 382 17.08 -15.55 -6.36
N MET A 383 15.96 -15.09 -5.80
CA MET A 383 14.66 -15.76 -5.83
C MET A 383 13.63 -14.85 -6.43
N LEU A 384 12.55 -15.43 -6.96
CA LEU A 384 11.39 -14.72 -7.47
C LEU A 384 10.24 -14.75 -6.45
N LEU A 385 9.66 -13.61 -6.22
CA LEU A 385 8.36 -13.49 -5.56
C LEU A 385 7.31 -13.11 -6.60
N ARG A 386 6.27 -13.90 -6.70
CA ARG A 386 5.10 -13.57 -7.51
C ARG A 386 4.09 -12.77 -6.69
N GLU A 387 3.68 -11.62 -7.20
CA GLU A 387 2.62 -10.79 -6.62
C GLU A 387 1.48 -10.60 -7.63
N GLY A 388 0.23 -10.60 -7.17
CA GLY A 388 -0.96 -10.43 -8.01
C GLY A 388 -1.43 -11.71 -8.70
N ALA A 389 -2.40 -11.56 -9.62
CA ALA A 389 -3.01 -12.64 -10.36
C ALA A 389 -3.49 -12.18 -11.76
N GLY A 390 -3.55 -13.11 -12.72
CA GLY A 390 -3.99 -12.83 -14.09
C GLY A 390 -3.09 -11.80 -14.78
N GLU A 391 -3.71 -10.88 -15.50
CA GLU A 391 -3.01 -9.82 -16.25
C GLU A 391 -2.23 -8.83 -15.35
N ARG A 392 -2.55 -8.79 -14.05
CA ARG A 392 -1.87 -7.94 -13.06
C ARG A 392 -0.91 -8.75 -12.20
N THR A 393 -0.11 -9.61 -12.83
CA THR A 393 0.95 -10.35 -12.13
C THR A 393 2.28 -9.64 -12.31
N GLN A 394 3.05 -9.49 -11.22
CA GLN A 394 4.44 -9.04 -11.25
C GLN A 394 5.34 -10.05 -10.55
N TYR A 395 6.58 -10.14 -11.00
CA TYR A 395 7.62 -10.91 -10.37
C TYR A 395 8.72 -9.98 -9.84
N HIS A 396 9.00 -10.08 -8.54
CA HIS A 396 10.06 -9.33 -7.88
C HIS A 396 11.27 -10.24 -7.72
N VAL A 397 12.40 -9.82 -8.24
CA VAL A 397 13.69 -10.50 -8.07
C VAL A 397 14.33 -10.01 -6.78
N ILE A 398 14.61 -10.93 -5.86
CA ILE A 398 15.13 -10.63 -4.53
C ILE A 398 16.36 -11.49 -4.27
N ASP A 399 17.47 -10.89 -3.85
CA ASP A 399 18.67 -11.57 -3.38
C ASP A 399 19.26 -10.87 -2.16
N GLY A 400 19.64 -11.61 -1.14
CA GLY A 400 20.24 -11.06 0.07
C GLY A 400 19.34 -10.03 0.79
N TRP A 401 18.01 -10.20 0.74
CA TRP A 401 17.03 -9.24 1.20
C TRP A 401 17.08 -7.89 0.47
N GLN A 402 17.61 -7.87 -0.75
CA GLN A 402 17.61 -6.70 -1.62
C GLN A 402 16.68 -6.93 -2.81
N HIS A 403 15.93 -5.90 -3.17
CA HIS A 403 15.14 -5.90 -4.39
C HIS A 403 16.02 -5.53 -5.58
N LEU A 404 16.13 -6.43 -6.56
CA LEU A 404 16.97 -6.24 -7.74
C LEU A 404 16.16 -5.71 -8.94
N ALA A 405 14.96 -6.25 -9.15
CA ALA A 405 14.08 -5.85 -10.24
C ALA A 405 12.63 -6.26 -10.00
N THR A 406 11.73 -5.62 -10.74
CA THR A 406 10.33 -6.06 -10.92
C THR A 406 10.07 -6.23 -12.41
N VAL A 407 9.43 -7.31 -12.79
CA VAL A 407 9.07 -7.67 -14.17
C VAL A 407 7.58 -7.99 -14.23
N ASP A 408 6.91 -7.51 -15.27
CA ASP A 408 5.51 -7.81 -15.49
C ASP A 408 5.32 -9.27 -15.89
N GLY A 409 4.33 -9.92 -15.31
CA GLY A 409 4.08 -11.36 -15.48
C GLY A 409 3.61 -11.77 -16.86
N THR A 410 3.26 -10.82 -17.72
CA THR A 410 2.91 -11.04 -19.12
C THR A 410 4.11 -11.04 -20.06
N ASP A 411 5.27 -10.58 -19.59
CA ASP A 411 6.52 -10.53 -20.37
C ASP A 411 7.36 -11.81 -20.14
N ALA A 412 7.04 -12.85 -20.91
CA ALA A 412 7.74 -14.13 -20.83
C ALA A 412 9.23 -14.04 -21.19
N ASP A 413 9.59 -13.15 -22.13
CA ASP A 413 10.98 -12.93 -22.56
C ASP A 413 11.78 -12.23 -21.46
N ALA A 414 11.19 -11.23 -20.82
CA ALA A 414 11.82 -10.55 -19.68
C ALA A 414 12.03 -11.55 -18.52
N ILE A 415 11.04 -12.39 -18.22
CA ILE A 415 11.15 -13.42 -17.16
C ILE A 415 12.27 -14.44 -17.50
N ALA A 416 12.33 -14.93 -18.74
CA ALA A 416 13.35 -15.86 -19.19
C ALA A 416 14.78 -15.26 -19.12
N GLN A 417 14.91 -13.95 -19.38
CA GLN A 417 16.20 -13.24 -19.31
C GLN A 417 16.66 -12.91 -17.89
N LEU A 418 15.81 -13.06 -16.87
CA LEU A 418 16.19 -12.77 -15.48
C LEU A 418 17.40 -13.59 -15.02
N GLY A 419 17.49 -14.86 -15.42
CA GLY A 419 18.60 -15.75 -15.07
C GLY A 419 19.96 -15.29 -15.61
N THR A 420 20.01 -14.51 -16.69
CA THR A 420 21.23 -14.01 -17.30
C THR A 420 21.63 -12.59 -16.86
N LYS A 421 20.67 -11.74 -16.59
CA LYS A 421 20.89 -10.32 -16.26
C LYS A 421 21.28 -10.06 -14.81
N PHE A 422 20.82 -10.88 -13.86
CA PHE A 422 20.92 -10.56 -12.43
C PHE A 422 22.04 -11.31 -11.69
N ARG A 423 23.20 -11.50 -12.31
CA ARG A 423 24.47 -11.84 -11.61
C ARG A 423 25.11 -10.62 -10.93
N ARG A 424 24.59 -9.41 -11.10
CA ARG A 424 25.13 -8.21 -10.45
C ARG A 424 24.40 -7.98 -9.13
N ARG A 425 25.19 -7.92 -8.05
CA ARG A 425 24.76 -7.41 -6.74
C ARG A 425 24.25 -5.98 -6.85
N ALA A 426 23.27 -5.64 -6.04
CA ALA A 426 22.91 -4.23 -5.83
C ALA A 426 24.18 -3.52 -5.33
N ASP A 427 24.58 -2.43 -6.00
CA ASP A 427 25.79 -1.67 -5.68
C ASP A 427 25.78 -1.12 -4.24
N ARG A 428 24.65 -1.11 -3.57
CA ARG A 428 24.47 -0.57 -2.22
C ARG A 428 23.33 -1.27 -1.46
N PHE A 429 23.59 -1.65 -0.20
CA PHE A 429 22.59 -2.26 0.66
C PHE A 429 21.48 -1.28 1.02
N ASP A 430 20.22 -1.72 0.85
CA ASP A 430 19.01 -0.96 1.16
C ASP A 430 18.32 -1.49 2.42
N ILE A 431 18.47 -0.79 3.53
CA ILE A 431 17.89 -1.17 4.82
C ILE A 431 16.34 -1.10 4.80
N ASP A 432 15.76 -0.20 4.04
CA ASP A 432 14.29 -0.05 3.97
C ASP A 432 13.69 -1.20 3.16
N ALA A 433 14.35 -1.62 2.07
CA ALA A 433 14.02 -2.85 1.34
C ALA A 433 14.17 -4.08 2.25
N TYR A 434 15.28 -4.20 2.99
CA TYR A 434 15.50 -5.26 3.97
C TYR A 434 14.34 -5.37 4.97
N ARG A 435 13.98 -4.27 5.62
CA ARG A 435 12.89 -4.24 6.61
C ARG A 435 11.54 -4.61 6.00
N THR A 436 11.27 -4.11 4.81
CA THR A 436 10.04 -4.41 4.07
C THR A 436 9.97 -5.89 3.72
N LEU A 437 11.02 -6.42 3.09
CA LEU A 437 11.08 -7.80 2.64
C LEU A 437 11.05 -8.79 3.81
N THR A 438 11.82 -8.55 4.88
CA THR A 438 11.84 -9.43 6.07
C THR A 438 10.50 -9.47 6.80
N ARG A 439 9.67 -8.44 6.68
CA ARG A 439 8.31 -8.40 7.22
C ARG A 439 7.32 -9.11 6.30
N MET A 440 7.35 -8.80 5.00
CA MET A 440 6.33 -9.25 4.05
C MET A 440 6.54 -10.67 3.55
N LEU A 441 7.77 -11.17 3.55
CA LEU A 441 8.10 -12.51 3.04
C LEU A 441 7.98 -13.63 4.10
N ARG A 442 7.49 -13.36 5.30
CA ARG A 442 7.45 -14.37 6.39
C ARG A 442 6.76 -15.66 5.97
N ASP A 443 5.70 -15.57 5.19
CA ASP A 443 4.82 -16.68 4.82
C ASP A 443 4.67 -16.81 3.28
N GLN A 444 5.53 -16.15 2.51
CA GLN A 444 5.45 -16.13 1.05
C GLN A 444 6.34 -17.24 0.44
N LYS A 445 5.81 -17.93 -0.56
CA LYS A 445 6.56 -18.91 -1.32
C LYS A 445 7.41 -18.22 -2.37
N LEU A 446 8.73 -18.29 -2.20
CA LEU A 446 9.70 -17.85 -3.20
C LEU A 446 9.94 -18.97 -4.24
N LEU A 447 10.10 -18.55 -5.48
CA LEU A 447 10.39 -19.43 -6.62
C LEU A 447 11.85 -19.26 -7.03
N PRO A 448 12.55 -20.33 -7.45
CA PRO A 448 13.88 -20.16 -8.02
C PRO A 448 13.81 -19.39 -9.34
N LEU A 449 14.87 -18.67 -9.68
CA LEU A 449 15.00 -18.08 -11.01
C LEU A 449 14.96 -19.21 -12.08
N PRO A 450 14.32 -18.96 -13.24
CA PRO A 450 14.42 -19.86 -14.38
C PRO A 450 15.89 -20.11 -14.73
N ALA A 451 16.25 -21.34 -15.03
CA ALA A 451 17.57 -21.66 -15.56
C ALA A 451 17.75 -20.88 -16.87
N ALA A 452 18.91 -20.23 -17.05
CA ALA A 452 19.22 -19.58 -18.32
C ALA A 452 19.09 -20.62 -19.44
N PRO A 453 18.43 -20.29 -20.56
CA PRO A 453 18.42 -21.18 -21.72
C PRO A 453 19.87 -21.51 -22.10
N PRO A 454 20.18 -22.75 -22.50
CA PRO A 454 21.51 -23.11 -22.90
C PRO A 454 21.96 -22.13 -24.01
N ARG A 455 23.19 -21.58 -23.89
CA ARG A 455 23.78 -20.80 -24.95
C ARG A 455 23.78 -21.68 -26.20
N ILE A 456 23.11 -21.26 -27.23
CA ILE A 456 23.34 -21.81 -28.56
C ILE A 456 24.78 -21.38 -28.87
N GLU A 457 25.73 -22.27 -28.66
CA GLU A 457 27.08 -22.10 -29.19
C GLU A 457 26.90 -22.06 -30.70
N ASP A 458 27.32 -20.96 -31.31
CA ASP A 458 27.40 -20.80 -32.75
C ASP A 458 28.27 -21.96 -33.31
N SER A 459 27.62 -23.03 -33.70
CA SER A 459 28.28 -24.08 -34.51
C SER A 459 28.23 -23.63 -35.97
N TRP A 460 29.07 -22.67 -36.28
CA TRP A 460 29.50 -22.40 -37.64
C TRP A 460 30.99 -22.59 -37.72
N THR A 461 31.42 -23.81 -38.07
CA THR A 461 32.66 -24.12 -38.78
C THR A 461 32.31 -24.96 -39.99
#